data_3a145fa915cb72a2698cee44ec563f1b
#
_entry.id   3a145fa915cb72a2698cee44ec563f1b
#
_cell.length_a   1.000
_cell.length_b   1.000
_cell.length_c   1.000
_cell.angle_alpha   90.00
_cell.angle_beta   90.00
_cell.angle_gamma   90.00
#
_symmetry.space_group_name_H-M   'P 1'
#
loop_
_entity.id
_entity.type
_entity.pdbx_description
1 polymer ?
#
loop_
_entity_poly.entity_id
_entity_poly.type
_entity_poly.pdbx_seq_one_letter_code
_entity_poly.pdbx_strand_id
1 'polypeptide(L)'
;MAWIYHQSTGELWHNGKLMGKGYSGNLTNKNNPDRQHVKGMGPIPRGTYRIGGYTNSKGPMTITLTQTSGESFGRSLFRIHGEKKPPKVAGFVSEGCIIMGPVVRGKIIHSGDNKLEVVR
;
A
#
# COMPACT_ATOMS: atom_id res chain seq x y z
N MET A 1 2.34 -1.38 -18.25
CA MET A 1 3.02 -0.54 -17.25
C MET A 1 2.58 -0.97 -15.87
N ALA A 2 3.31 -0.55 -14.84
CA ALA A 2 2.96 -0.88 -13.46
C ALA A 2 3.17 0.31 -12.55
N TRP A 3 2.40 0.36 -11.48
CA TRP A 3 2.70 1.21 -10.34
C TRP A 3 3.80 0.55 -9.53
N ILE A 4 4.75 1.31 -9.02
CA ILE A 4 5.88 0.78 -8.25
C ILE A 4 5.91 1.45 -6.88
N TYR A 5 5.83 0.64 -5.84
CA TYR A 5 5.88 1.11 -4.46
C TYR A 5 7.19 0.67 -3.80
N HIS A 6 7.89 1.62 -3.18
CA HIS A 6 9.14 1.35 -2.47
C HIS A 6 8.88 1.26 -0.96
N GLN A 7 9.14 0.08 -0.40
CA GLN A 7 8.92 -0.16 1.04
C GLN A 7 9.70 0.80 1.93
N SER A 8 10.96 1.08 1.56
CA SER A 8 11.85 1.83 2.44
C SER A 8 11.56 3.34 2.50
N THR A 9 10.90 3.87 1.48
CA THR A 9 10.64 5.31 1.40
C THR A 9 9.16 5.66 1.44
N GLY A 10 8.29 4.70 1.11
CA GLY A 10 6.86 4.96 0.94
C GLY A 10 6.52 5.65 -0.37
N GLU A 11 7.47 5.78 -1.28
CA GLU A 11 7.25 6.42 -2.57
C GLU A 11 6.48 5.52 -3.52
N LEU A 12 5.55 6.12 -4.26
CA LEU A 12 4.79 5.43 -5.29
C LEU A 12 5.07 6.10 -6.63
N TRP A 13 5.52 5.30 -7.59
CA TRP A 13 5.92 5.74 -8.93
C TRP A 13 5.02 5.14 -9.99
N HIS A 14 4.81 5.88 -11.08
CA HIS A 14 4.08 5.39 -12.25
C HIS A 14 4.66 6.02 -13.51
N ASN A 15 4.99 5.20 -14.49
CA ASN A 15 5.59 5.65 -15.77
C ASN A 15 6.84 6.51 -15.55
N GLY A 16 7.67 6.14 -14.58
CA GLY A 16 8.90 6.86 -14.27
C GLY A 16 8.71 8.17 -13.54
N LYS A 17 7.51 8.45 -13.07
CA LYS A 17 7.18 9.70 -12.37
C LYS A 17 6.77 9.41 -10.92
N LEU A 18 7.29 10.18 -9.98
CA LEU A 18 6.86 10.10 -8.58
C LEU A 18 5.45 10.66 -8.45
N MET A 19 4.53 9.81 -8.03
CA MET A 19 3.10 10.15 -7.93
C MET A 19 2.69 10.54 -6.53
N GLY A 20 3.39 10.07 -5.53
CA GLY A 20 3.07 10.39 -4.15
C GLY A 20 3.96 9.65 -3.18
N LYS A 21 3.79 9.96 -1.91
CA LYS A 21 4.52 9.32 -0.82
C LYS A 21 3.56 9.04 0.33
N GLY A 22 3.60 7.81 0.82
CA GLY A 22 2.81 7.37 1.95
C GLY A 22 3.63 6.49 2.86
N TYR A 23 3.01 5.48 3.43
CA TYR A 23 3.74 4.53 4.27
C TYR A 23 3.01 3.19 4.32
N SER A 24 3.72 2.17 4.77
CA SER A 24 3.18 0.84 5.03
C SER A 24 3.85 0.26 6.26
N GLY A 25 3.07 -0.37 7.14
CA GLY A 25 3.56 -0.86 8.42
C GLY A 25 3.34 0.13 9.56
N ASN A 26 3.60 -0.32 10.78
CA ASN A 26 3.33 0.46 11.99
C ASN A 26 4.52 0.40 12.95
N LEU A 27 4.69 1.46 13.75
CA LEU A 27 5.76 1.58 14.74
C LEU A 27 7.14 1.39 14.08
N THR A 28 8.01 0.58 14.68
CA THR A 28 9.36 0.31 14.15
C THR A 28 9.35 -0.49 12.85
N ASN A 29 8.20 -1.07 12.47
CA ASN A 29 8.03 -1.82 11.23
C ASN A 29 7.68 -0.93 10.03
N LYS A 30 7.31 0.32 10.30
CA LYS A 30 6.87 1.27 9.28
C LYS A 30 8.00 1.54 8.28
N ASN A 31 7.72 1.35 7.00
CA ASN A 31 8.68 1.53 5.92
C ASN A 31 9.99 0.76 6.15
N ASN A 32 9.91 -0.39 6.79
CA ASN A 32 11.07 -1.21 7.08
C ASN A 32 11.00 -2.54 6.29
N PRO A 33 11.74 -2.67 5.17
CA PRO A 33 11.68 -3.87 4.34
C PRO A 33 12.03 -5.16 5.07
N ASP A 34 12.87 -5.06 6.09
CA ASP A 34 13.32 -6.23 6.85
C ASP A 34 12.23 -6.77 7.79
N ARG A 35 11.12 -6.06 7.91
CA ARG A 35 10.00 -6.43 8.77
C ARG A 35 8.75 -6.84 7.99
N GLN A 36 8.89 -7.09 6.70
CA GLN A 36 7.73 -7.44 5.85
C GLN A 36 7.02 -8.74 6.25
N HIS A 37 7.67 -9.58 7.03
CA HIS A 37 7.09 -10.85 7.50
C HIS A 37 6.23 -10.70 8.75
N VAL A 38 6.20 -9.53 9.39
CA VAL A 38 5.51 -9.33 10.66
C VAL A 38 4.02 -9.11 10.41
N LYS A 39 3.20 -10.07 10.84
CA LYS A 39 1.74 -9.98 10.67
C LYS A 39 1.18 -8.81 11.47
N GLY A 40 0.29 -8.04 10.83
CA GLY A 40 -0.41 -6.93 11.47
C GLY A 40 0.42 -5.69 11.73
N MET A 41 1.73 -5.74 11.52
CA MET A 41 2.63 -4.62 11.84
C MET A 41 3.58 -4.27 10.72
N GLY A 42 4.08 -5.24 9.97
CA GLY A 42 5.08 -5.03 8.92
C GLY A 42 4.50 -4.34 7.69
N PRO A 43 5.38 -3.79 6.83
CA PRO A 43 4.93 -3.21 5.57
C PRO A 43 4.40 -4.30 4.63
N ILE A 44 3.71 -3.87 3.58
CA ILE A 44 3.25 -4.78 2.54
C ILE A 44 4.46 -5.54 1.97
N PRO A 45 4.37 -6.88 1.84
CA PRO A 45 5.50 -7.67 1.34
C PRO A 45 5.86 -7.35 -0.12
N ARG A 46 7.13 -7.51 -0.44
CA ARG A 46 7.60 -7.40 -1.83
C ARG A 46 6.92 -8.44 -2.72
N GLY A 47 6.63 -8.05 -3.94
CA GLY A 47 6.01 -8.92 -4.92
C GLY A 47 5.17 -8.15 -5.91
N THR A 48 4.42 -8.89 -6.72
CA THR A 48 3.51 -8.32 -7.70
C THR A 48 2.08 -8.48 -7.20
N TYR A 49 1.29 -7.42 -7.37
CA TYR A 49 -0.10 -7.37 -6.94
C TYR A 49 -0.99 -6.96 -8.09
N ARG A 50 -2.19 -7.50 -8.13
CA ARG A 50 -3.25 -7.00 -9.01
C ARG A 50 -4.05 -5.97 -8.25
N ILE A 51 -4.21 -4.79 -8.85
CA ILE A 51 -5.06 -3.75 -8.32
C ILE A 51 -6.49 -4.08 -8.73
N GLY A 52 -7.35 -4.34 -7.75
CA GLY A 52 -8.76 -4.61 -7.98
C GLY A 52 -9.59 -3.34 -8.00
N GLY A 53 -10.89 -3.49 -7.80
CA GLY A 53 -11.77 -2.35 -7.64
C GLY A 53 -11.55 -1.63 -6.33
N TYR A 54 -12.31 -0.59 -6.08
CA TYR A 54 -12.26 0.10 -4.80
C TYR A 54 -13.57 -0.13 -4.03
N THR A 55 -13.46 -0.04 -2.71
CA THR A 55 -14.57 -0.19 -1.78
C THR A 55 -14.53 0.94 -0.77
N ASN A 56 -15.50 0.97 0.14
CA ASN A 56 -15.51 1.91 1.25
C ASN A 56 -15.26 1.22 2.60
N SER A 57 -14.77 -0.02 2.59
CA SER A 57 -14.66 -0.85 3.80
C SER A 57 -13.67 -0.31 4.84
N LYS A 58 -12.63 0.41 4.39
CA LYS A 58 -11.63 1.07 5.26
C LYS A 58 -11.66 2.58 5.06
N GLY A 59 -12.82 3.12 4.69
CA GLY A 59 -13.00 4.50 4.30
C GLY A 59 -13.15 4.64 2.78
N PRO A 60 -13.50 5.85 2.30
CA PRO A 60 -13.73 6.06 0.87
C PRO A 60 -12.49 5.75 0.03
N MET A 61 -12.72 5.20 -1.16
CA MET A 61 -11.67 4.87 -2.12
C MET A 61 -10.60 3.92 -1.57
N THR A 62 -11.03 2.89 -0.84
CA THR A 62 -10.14 1.81 -0.44
C THR A 62 -9.90 0.87 -1.63
N ILE A 63 -8.66 0.80 -2.08
CA ILE A 63 -8.28 0.01 -3.25
C ILE A 63 -7.86 -1.38 -2.80
N THR A 64 -8.46 -2.42 -3.39
CA THR A 64 -8.13 -3.81 -3.05
C THR A 64 -6.91 -4.27 -3.84
N LEU A 65 -6.05 -5.06 -3.16
CA LEU A 65 -4.85 -5.64 -3.77
C LEU A 65 -4.85 -7.15 -3.58
N THR A 66 -4.50 -7.87 -4.65
CA THR A 66 -4.34 -9.32 -4.60
C THR A 66 -2.92 -9.67 -5.04
N GLN A 67 -2.16 -10.30 -4.15
CA GLN A 67 -0.78 -10.70 -4.49
C GLN A 67 -0.82 -11.83 -5.51
N THR A 68 -0.11 -11.64 -6.62
CA THR A 68 -0.03 -12.62 -7.70
C THR A 68 1.33 -13.29 -7.79
N SER A 69 2.36 -12.71 -7.19
CA SER A 69 3.72 -13.24 -7.18
C SER A 69 4.47 -12.71 -5.98
N GLY A 70 5.38 -13.50 -5.44
CA GLY A 70 6.19 -13.14 -4.27
C GLY A 70 5.74 -13.88 -3.03
N GLU A 71 6.46 -13.68 -1.93
CA GLU A 71 6.18 -14.33 -0.66
C GLU A 71 5.17 -13.51 0.15
N SER A 72 4.10 -14.13 0.61
CA SER A 72 3.08 -13.46 1.40
C SER A 72 3.30 -13.56 2.92
N PHE A 73 4.13 -14.50 3.36
CA PHE A 73 4.37 -14.79 4.78
C PHE A 73 3.09 -15.13 5.55
N GLY A 74 2.12 -15.76 4.86
CA GLY A 74 0.82 -16.07 5.44
C GLY A 74 -0.06 -14.85 5.69
N ARG A 75 0.30 -13.69 5.14
CA ARG A 75 -0.45 -12.44 5.27
C ARG A 75 -1.40 -12.27 4.10
N SER A 76 -2.46 -11.50 4.31
CA SER A 76 -3.51 -11.28 3.31
C SER A 76 -4.24 -9.96 3.56
N LEU A 77 -5.27 -9.70 2.75
CA LEU A 77 -6.13 -8.51 2.87
C LEU A 77 -5.37 -7.21 2.67
N PHE A 78 -4.47 -7.20 1.69
CA PHE A 78 -3.71 -6.01 1.35
C PHE A 78 -4.61 -5.00 0.61
N ARG A 79 -4.42 -3.71 0.94
CA ARG A 79 -5.20 -2.61 0.36
C ARG A 79 -4.36 -1.35 0.31
N ILE A 80 -4.81 -0.40 -0.50
CA ILE A 80 -4.33 0.99 -0.44
C ILE A 80 -5.49 1.82 0.10
N HIS A 81 -5.29 2.47 1.24
CA HIS A 81 -6.34 3.32 1.83
C HIS A 81 -5.74 4.57 2.47
N GLY A 82 -6.59 5.44 3.00
CA GLY A 82 -6.16 6.68 3.60
C GLY A 82 -5.95 6.58 5.10
N GLU A 83 -5.44 7.66 5.68
CA GLU A 83 -5.34 7.79 7.13
C GLU A 83 -6.73 7.77 7.75
N LYS A 84 -6.80 7.32 9.00
CA LYS A 84 -8.05 7.34 9.74
C LYS A 84 -8.23 8.69 10.42
N LYS A 85 -9.51 9.07 10.56
CA LYS A 85 -9.86 10.31 11.27
C LYS A 85 -9.58 10.18 12.77
N PRO A 86 -9.38 11.31 13.49
CA PRO A 86 -9.30 11.28 14.95
C PRO A 86 -10.46 10.44 15.55
N PRO A 87 -10.21 9.72 16.67
CA PRO A 87 -9.03 9.83 17.54
C PRO A 87 -7.82 9.00 17.08
N LYS A 88 -7.84 8.38 15.89
CA LYS A 88 -6.67 7.65 15.39
C LYS A 88 -5.54 8.61 15.08
N VAL A 89 -4.32 8.23 15.43
CA VAL A 89 -3.13 9.05 15.21
C VAL A 89 -2.57 8.78 13.82
N ALA A 90 -2.34 9.85 13.04
CA ALA A 90 -1.75 9.74 11.70
C ALA A 90 -0.38 9.05 11.78
N GLY A 91 -0.09 8.20 10.80
CA GLY A 91 1.16 7.45 10.75
C GLY A 91 1.15 6.15 11.52
N PHE A 92 0.05 5.79 12.19
CA PHE A 92 -0.05 4.59 13.02
C PHE A 92 -1.24 3.69 12.67
N VAL A 93 -1.80 3.84 11.46
CA VAL A 93 -3.01 3.11 11.09
C VAL A 93 -2.76 1.93 10.14
N SER A 94 -1.55 1.76 9.64
CA SER A 94 -1.26 0.66 8.71
C SER A 94 -0.95 -0.63 9.46
N GLU A 95 -1.65 -1.69 9.09
CA GLU A 95 -1.41 -3.06 9.54
C GLU A 95 -0.82 -3.90 8.40
N GLY A 96 -0.19 -3.24 7.43
CA GLY A 96 0.39 -3.87 6.24
C GLY A 96 -0.20 -3.35 4.94
N CYS A 97 -1.22 -2.50 5.00
CA CYS A 97 -1.73 -1.81 3.83
C CYS A 97 -0.84 -0.62 3.48
N ILE A 98 -0.93 -0.16 2.25
CA ILE A 98 -0.27 1.08 1.83
C ILE A 98 -1.20 2.25 2.17
N ILE A 99 -0.69 3.24 2.87
CA ILE A 99 -1.44 4.45 3.21
C ILE A 99 -1.04 5.55 2.25
N MET A 100 -2.02 6.07 1.50
CA MET A 100 -1.82 7.14 0.52
C MET A 100 -2.93 8.17 0.63
N GLY A 101 -2.64 9.40 0.23
CA GLY A 101 -3.62 10.46 0.20
C GLY A 101 -4.71 10.24 -0.87
N PRO A 102 -5.82 10.99 -0.78
CA PRO A 102 -6.96 10.77 -1.67
C PRO A 102 -6.68 11.13 -3.13
N VAL A 103 -5.83 12.11 -3.40
CA VAL A 103 -5.49 12.50 -4.77
C VAL A 103 -4.77 11.35 -5.47
N VAL A 104 -3.77 10.75 -4.81
CA VAL A 104 -3.01 9.63 -5.37
C VAL A 104 -3.90 8.42 -5.57
N ARG A 105 -4.76 8.11 -4.60
CA ARG A 105 -5.71 6.99 -4.72
C ARG A 105 -6.65 7.18 -5.92
N GLY A 106 -7.14 8.39 -6.12
CA GLY A 106 -7.96 8.70 -7.29
C GLY A 106 -7.21 8.48 -8.60
N LYS A 107 -5.95 8.86 -8.67
CA LYS A 107 -5.13 8.64 -9.86
C LYS A 107 -4.93 7.15 -10.16
N ILE A 108 -4.73 6.33 -9.13
CA ILE A 108 -4.62 4.88 -9.30
C ILE A 108 -5.92 4.32 -9.88
N ILE A 109 -7.05 4.69 -9.31
CA ILE A 109 -8.37 4.20 -9.73
C ILE A 109 -8.64 4.56 -11.18
N HIS A 110 -8.30 5.78 -11.60
CA HIS A 110 -8.59 6.28 -12.94
C HIS A 110 -7.53 5.92 -13.98
N SER A 111 -6.38 5.36 -13.57
CA SER A 111 -5.28 5.08 -14.49
C SER A 111 -5.58 3.95 -15.48
N GLY A 112 -6.44 3.02 -15.12
CA GLY A 112 -6.66 1.80 -15.89
C GLY A 112 -5.52 0.78 -15.79
N ASP A 113 -4.44 1.11 -15.08
CA ASP A 113 -3.31 0.20 -14.87
C ASP A 113 -3.55 -0.60 -13.59
N ASN A 114 -3.72 -1.91 -13.72
CA ASN A 114 -4.11 -2.77 -12.61
C ASN A 114 -2.95 -3.56 -12.01
N LYS A 115 -1.72 -3.18 -12.31
CA LYS A 115 -0.53 -3.88 -11.77
C LYS A 115 0.22 -2.99 -10.82
N LEU A 116 0.58 -3.54 -9.66
CA LEU A 116 1.44 -2.91 -8.66
C LEU A 116 2.62 -3.83 -8.38
N GLU A 117 3.82 -3.28 -8.38
CA GLU A 117 5.00 -3.98 -7.92
C GLU A 117 5.49 -3.33 -6.63
N VAL A 118 5.68 -4.15 -5.59
CA VAL A 118 6.25 -3.71 -4.32
C VAL A 118 7.70 -4.15 -4.30
N VAL A 119 8.58 -3.17 -4.16
CA VAL A 119 10.04 -3.38 -4.12
C VAL A 119 10.60 -2.80 -2.83
N ARG A 120 11.86 -3.07 -2.57
CA ARG A 120 12.54 -2.59 -1.36
C ARG A 120 12.60 -1.02 -1.29
#